data_cb01e21de13f046e71c5740a8cd3fcb7
#
_entry.id   cb01e21de13f046e71c5740a8cd3fcb7
#
_cell.length_a   1.000
_cell.length_b   1.000
_cell.length_c   1.000
_cell.angle_alpha   90.00
_cell.angle_beta   90.00
_cell.angle_gamma   90.00
#
_symmetry.space_group_name_H-M   'P 1'
#
loop_
_entity.id
_entity.type
_entity.pdbx_description
1 polymer ?
#
loop_
_entity_poly.entity_id
_entity_poly.type
_entity_poly.pdbx_seq_one_letter_code
_entity_poly.pdbx_strand_id
1 'polypeptide(L)'
;MSQLPEIIRTIDRVSADVVAKAATFQAAILSDVAGRRGTMHGRVAPVHQNMKVAGPAFTVEVRPGDNVMIHAAIALAQPGDVLVIDGKGDQTAALMGTLMLSACKKRGLAGVIVDAAIRDKLEILELDFPVFSAGFNPAGPTKYVPGRINHPISAGGATVNPGDLVVGDADGVVVIEREKAPAMMALADKKVADEAARIESIARGDTAAKWLPAALRAAGVLKEGETL
;
A
#
# COMPACT_ATOMS: atom_id res chain seq x y z
N MET A 1 -4.23 30.74 14.68
CA MET A 1 -4.47 29.32 14.33
C MET A 1 -3.54 28.47 15.21
N SER A 2 -4.05 27.58 16.06
CA SER A 2 -3.19 26.67 16.82
C SER A 2 -2.53 25.70 15.84
N GLN A 3 -1.21 25.64 15.88
CA GLN A 3 -0.44 24.71 15.07
C GLN A 3 -0.73 23.29 15.57
N LEU A 4 -1.08 22.36 14.66
CA LEU A 4 -1.27 20.96 15.03
C LEU A 4 0.04 20.39 15.59
N PRO A 5 -0.01 19.53 16.62
CA PRO A 5 1.19 18.92 17.18
C PRO A 5 1.89 18.06 16.10
N GLU A 6 3.20 17.99 16.15
CA GLU A 6 3.99 17.16 15.22
C GLU A 6 3.67 15.66 15.36
N ILE A 7 3.20 15.23 16.54
CA ILE A 7 2.80 13.85 16.85
C ILE A 7 1.34 13.83 17.28
N ILE A 8 0.48 13.27 16.42
CA ILE A 8 -0.91 12.94 16.77
C ILE A 8 -0.93 11.53 17.34
N ARG A 9 -1.28 11.40 18.63
CA ARG A 9 -1.17 10.11 19.34
C ARG A 9 -2.39 9.21 19.17
N THR A 10 -3.55 9.79 18.94
CA THR A 10 -4.82 9.06 18.80
C THR A 10 -5.37 9.26 17.40
N ILE A 11 -5.63 8.16 16.72
CA ILE A 11 -6.22 8.15 15.38
C ILE A 11 -7.38 7.15 15.35
N ASP A 12 -8.38 7.46 14.54
CA ASP A 12 -9.38 6.47 14.17
C ASP A 12 -8.76 5.50 13.15
N ARG A 13 -9.14 4.24 13.22
CA ARG A 13 -8.64 3.18 12.33
C ARG A 13 -9.79 2.54 11.57
N VAL A 14 -9.53 2.10 10.35
CA VAL A 14 -10.42 1.14 9.70
C VAL A 14 -10.66 -0.06 10.61
N SER A 15 -11.87 -0.60 10.63
CA SER A 15 -12.25 -1.68 11.55
C SER A 15 -11.56 -3.01 11.23
N ALA A 16 -11.35 -3.82 12.25
CA ALA A 16 -10.63 -5.09 12.13
C ALA A 16 -11.32 -6.10 11.20
N ASP A 17 -12.65 -6.10 11.14
CA ASP A 17 -13.44 -6.94 10.23
C ASP A 17 -13.23 -6.54 8.75
N VAL A 18 -13.16 -5.23 8.47
CA VAL A 18 -12.83 -4.73 7.13
C VAL A 18 -11.41 -5.10 6.75
N VAL A 19 -10.43 -4.97 7.66
CA VAL A 19 -9.05 -5.39 7.42
C VAL A 19 -8.96 -6.88 7.12
N ALA A 20 -9.62 -7.72 7.94
CA ALA A 20 -9.64 -9.16 7.75
C ALA A 20 -10.27 -9.56 6.39
N LYS A 21 -11.33 -8.88 5.99
CA LYS A 21 -11.97 -9.09 4.70
C LYS A 21 -11.06 -8.62 3.55
N ALA A 22 -10.47 -7.44 3.67
CA ALA A 22 -9.56 -6.87 2.65
C ALA A 22 -8.33 -7.76 2.42
N ALA A 23 -7.79 -8.38 3.47
CA ALA A 23 -6.66 -9.30 3.37
C ALA A 23 -6.93 -10.55 2.49
N THR A 24 -8.19 -10.85 2.17
CA THR A 24 -8.56 -11.95 1.27
C THR A 24 -8.52 -11.57 -0.21
N PHE A 25 -8.42 -10.27 -0.53
CA PHE A 25 -8.39 -9.77 -1.90
C PHE A 25 -6.95 -9.45 -2.36
N GLN A 26 -6.76 -9.50 -3.67
CA GLN A 26 -5.56 -8.97 -4.31
C GLN A 26 -5.59 -7.44 -4.33
N ALA A 27 -4.42 -6.80 -4.23
CA ALA A 27 -4.31 -5.34 -4.33
C ALA A 27 -4.88 -4.80 -5.66
N ALA A 28 -4.71 -5.55 -6.75
CA ALA A 28 -5.26 -5.21 -8.07
C ALA A 28 -6.79 -5.14 -8.06
N ILE A 29 -7.48 -6.10 -7.43
CA ILE A 29 -8.96 -6.10 -7.28
C ILE A 29 -9.42 -4.85 -6.52
N LEU A 30 -8.77 -4.57 -5.39
CA LEU A 30 -9.10 -3.40 -4.57
C LEU A 30 -8.82 -2.08 -5.30
N SER A 31 -7.72 -2.00 -6.06
CA SER A 31 -7.41 -0.86 -6.93
C SER A 31 -8.50 -0.62 -7.98
N ASP A 32 -8.98 -1.68 -8.64
CA ASP A 32 -10.02 -1.60 -9.65
C ASP A 32 -11.33 -1.05 -9.08
N VAL A 33 -11.80 -1.60 -7.95
CA VAL A 33 -13.05 -1.16 -7.32
C VAL A 33 -12.95 0.24 -6.69
N ALA A 34 -11.75 0.67 -6.30
CA ALA A 34 -11.46 2.03 -5.87
C ALA A 34 -11.34 3.03 -7.05
N GLY A 35 -11.56 2.59 -8.29
CA GLY A 35 -11.46 3.43 -9.49
C GLY A 35 -10.02 3.80 -9.83
N ARG A 36 -9.07 2.93 -9.54
CA ARG A 36 -7.62 3.10 -9.72
C ARG A 36 -7.02 4.29 -8.94
N ARG A 37 -7.68 4.64 -7.83
CA ARG A 37 -7.21 5.68 -6.90
C ARG A 37 -6.51 5.03 -5.71
N GLY A 38 -5.57 5.76 -5.10
CA GLY A 38 -4.85 5.29 -3.93
C GLY A 38 -3.78 4.23 -4.21
N THR A 39 -3.55 3.84 -5.48
CA THR A 39 -2.47 2.93 -5.84
C THR A 39 -1.14 3.66 -5.80
N MET A 40 -0.18 3.11 -5.07
CA MET A 40 1.18 3.65 -5.01
C MET A 40 1.92 3.37 -6.32
N HIS A 41 2.87 4.23 -6.64
CA HIS A 41 3.76 4.05 -7.79
C HIS A 41 4.51 2.72 -7.66
N GLY A 42 4.69 1.99 -8.78
CA GLY A 42 5.31 0.66 -8.80
C GLY A 42 6.77 0.59 -8.31
N ARG A 43 7.41 1.77 -8.02
CA ARG A 43 8.69 1.76 -7.31
C ARG A 43 8.58 1.24 -5.87
N VAL A 44 7.40 1.40 -5.24
CA VAL A 44 7.14 0.88 -3.90
C VAL A 44 6.68 -0.57 -4.05
N ALA A 45 7.64 -1.48 -3.98
CA ALA A 45 7.44 -2.89 -4.25
C ALA A 45 7.77 -3.76 -3.02
N PRO A 46 7.19 -4.96 -2.90
CA PRO A 46 7.55 -5.88 -1.83
C PRO A 46 9.01 -6.33 -1.95
N VAL A 47 9.69 -6.49 -0.83
CA VAL A 47 11.08 -7.03 -0.81
C VAL A 47 11.11 -8.46 -1.32
N HIS A 48 10.03 -9.21 -1.15
CA HIS A 48 9.83 -10.54 -1.69
C HIS A 48 8.39 -10.71 -2.22
N GLN A 49 8.23 -11.36 -3.36
CA GLN A 49 6.95 -11.54 -4.05
C GLN A 49 5.83 -12.19 -3.22
N ASN A 50 6.17 -12.94 -2.19
CA ASN A 50 5.19 -13.60 -1.32
C ASN A 50 4.74 -12.72 -0.14
N MET A 51 5.29 -11.52 0.01
CA MET A 51 4.90 -10.60 1.07
C MET A 51 3.50 -10.06 0.80
N LYS A 52 2.66 -10.13 1.83
CA LYS A 52 1.31 -9.56 1.83
C LYS A 52 1.09 -8.78 3.11
N VAL A 53 0.39 -7.67 3.01
CA VAL A 53 0.06 -6.82 4.16
C VAL A 53 -1.36 -6.29 4.03
N ALA A 54 -2.09 -6.24 5.15
CA ALA A 54 -3.33 -5.51 5.28
C ALA A 54 -3.43 -4.93 6.69
N GLY A 55 -3.83 -3.67 6.81
CA GLY A 55 -4.00 -3.02 8.11
C GLY A 55 -4.26 -1.52 8.00
N PRO A 56 -4.57 -0.87 9.12
CA PRO A 56 -4.71 0.58 9.17
C PRO A 56 -3.35 1.28 9.04
N ALA A 57 -3.31 2.37 8.29
CA ALA A 57 -2.12 3.20 8.10
C ALA A 57 -1.73 3.91 9.40
N PHE A 58 -0.49 3.73 9.85
CA PHE A 58 0.19 4.59 10.82
C PHE A 58 1.23 5.41 10.08
N THR A 59 0.94 6.69 9.84
CA THR A 59 1.69 7.51 8.90
C THR A 59 2.86 8.22 9.56
N VAL A 60 3.99 8.29 8.84
CA VAL A 60 5.21 8.98 9.28
C VAL A 60 5.78 9.78 8.11
N GLU A 61 5.93 11.07 8.32
CA GLU A 61 6.68 11.94 7.40
C GLU A 61 8.08 12.18 7.96
N VAL A 62 9.10 11.95 7.15
CA VAL A 62 10.50 12.18 7.51
C VAL A 62 11.20 13.10 6.52
N ARG A 63 12.25 13.75 6.98
CA ARG A 63 13.22 14.36 6.06
C ARG A 63 13.98 13.24 5.33
N PRO A 64 14.21 13.35 4.01
CA PRO A 64 15.07 12.41 3.28
C PRO A 64 16.40 12.16 4.01
N GLY A 65 16.77 10.88 4.16
CA GLY A 65 17.98 10.46 4.85
C GLY A 65 17.98 10.59 6.38
N ASP A 66 16.84 10.88 7.03
CA ASP A 66 16.72 10.91 8.50
C ASP A 66 15.61 9.98 9.00
N ASN A 67 15.86 9.26 10.12
CA ASN A 67 14.90 8.27 10.61
C ASN A 67 14.50 8.44 12.09
N VAL A 68 14.79 9.57 12.72
CA VAL A 68 14.44 9.77 14.15
C VAL A 68 12.94 9.61 14.39
N MET A 69 12.09 10.10 13.47
CA MET A 69 10.64 10.00 13.60
C MET A 69 10.12 8.57 13.39
N ILE A 70 10.84 7.74 12.63
CA ILE A 70 10.48 6.34 12.46
C ILE A 70 10.69 5.58 13.78
N HIS A 71 11.77 5.86 14.52
CA HIS A 71 11.97 5.29 15.85
C HIS A 71 10.84 5.67 16.82
N ALA A 72 10.41 6.93 16.79
CA ALA A 72 9.27 7.41 17.60
C ALA A 72 7.95 6.72 17.18
N ALA A 73 7.73 6.58 15.87
CA ALA A 73 6.54 5.92 15.33
C ALA A 73 6.45 4.44 15.74
N ILE A 74 7.56 3.69 15.67
CA ILE A 74 7.61 2.30 16.15
C ILE A 74 7.21 2.21 17.61
N ALA A 75 7.60 3.17 18.45
CA ALA A 75 7.23 3.20 19.86
C ALA A 75 5.74 3.51 20.11
N LEU A 76 5.07 4.19 19.18
CA LEU A 76 3.67 4.67 19.33
C LEU A 76 2.65 3.78 18.61
N ALA A 77 3.02 3.15 17.50
CA ALA A 77 2.14 2.33 16.69
C ALA A 77 1.57 1.15 17.49
N GLN A 78 0.37 0.70 17.16
CA GLN A 78 -0.34 -0.40 17.82
C GLN A 78 -0.21 -1.71 17.02
N PRO A 79 -0.40 -2.87 17.66
CA PRO A 79 -0.48 -4.14 16.94
C PRO A 79 -1.53 -4.08 15.82
N GLY A 80 -1.19 -4.60 14.65
CA GLY A 80 -2.03 -4.57 13.46
C GLY A 80 -1.86 -3.33 12.58
N ASP A 81 -1.21 -2.26 13.03
CA ASP A 81 -0.92 -1.09 12.20
C ASP A 81 0.06 -1.45 11.06
N VAL A 82 -0.12 -0.83 9.91
CA VAL A 82 0.87 -0.77 8.82
C VAL A 82 1.60 0.56 8.94
N LEU A 83 2.91 0.52 9.19
CA LEU A 83 3.73 1.72 9.25
C LEU A 83 3.99 2.22 7.82
N VAL A 84 3.45 3.37 7.46
CA VAL A 84 3.61 3.98 6.13
C VAL A 84 4.52 5.21 6.25
N ILE A 85 5.67 5.15 5.60
CA ILE A 85 6.74 6.14 5.73
C ILE A 85 6.87 6.93 4.43
N ASP A 86 6.59 8.22 4.50
CA ASP A 86 6.88 9.17 3.43
C ASP A 86 8.33 9.67 3.57
N GLY A 87 9.23 9.01 2.86
CA GLY A 87 10.63 9.41 2.72
C GLY A 87 10.91 10.16 1.42
N LYS A 88 9.85 10.67 0.75
CA LYS A 88 9.93 11.47 -0.48
C LYS A 88 10.56 10.74 -1.68
N GLY A 89 10.55 9.40 -1.68
CA GLY A 89 11.17 8.60 -2.73
C GLY A 89 12.71 8.64 -2.71
N ASP A 90 13.32 9.10 -1.62
CA ASP A 90 14.79 9.22 -1.52
C ASP A 90 15.45 7.84 -1.48
N GLN A 91 16.46 7.67 -2.32
CA GLN A 91 17.25 6.44 -2.40
C GLN A 91 18.73 6.68 -2.07
N THR A 92 19.08 7.85 -1.55
CA THR A 92 20.48 8.18 -1.22
C THR A 92 20.93 7.62 0.11
N ALA A 93 19.98 7.30 1.00
CA ALA A 93 20.24 6.65 2.28
C ALA A 93 19.08 5.70 2.66
N ALA A 94 19.41 4.59 3.31
CA ALA A 94 18.43 3.66 3.84
C ALA A 94 17.80 4.22 5.12
N LEU A 95 16.47 4.31 5.15
CA LEU A 95 15.74 4.78 6.35
C LEU A 95 15.61 3.69 7.42
N MET A 96 15.49 2.43 7.00
CA MET A 96 15.32 1.27 7.87
C MET A 96 16.21 0.10 7.45
N GLY A 97 16.46 -0.80 8.40
CA GLY A 97 17.10 -2.08 8.20
C GLY A 97 16.55 -3.10 9.19
N THR A 98 17.15 -4.30 9.25
CA THR A 98 16.65 -5.45 10.00
C THR A 98 16.37 -5.16 11.47
N LEU A 99 17.20 -4.37 12.16
CA LEU A 99 16.99 -4.06 13.58
C LEU A 99 15.65 -3.33 13.82
N MET A 100 15.33 -2.35 12.99
CA MET A 100 14.09 -1.60 13.13
C MET A 100 12.88 -2.44 12.71
N LEU A 101 13.02 -3.22 11.63
CA LEU A 101 11.97 -4.13 11.16
C LEU A 101 11.68 -5.24 12.16
N SER A 102 12.71 -5.78 12.84
CA SER A 102 12.54 -6.72 13.95
C SER A 102 11.77 -6.10 15.12
N ALA A 103 12.02 -4.82 15.43
CA ALA A 103 11.24 -4.09 16.43
C ALA A 103 9.77 -3.93 16.00
N CYS A 104 9.50 -3.62 14.72
CA CYS A 104 8.14 -3.55 14.17
C CYS A 104 7.42 -4.92 14.31
N LYS A 105 8.08 -6.00 13.89
CA LYS A 105 7.54 -7.38 14.03
C LYS A 105 7.25 -7.73 15.49
N LYS A 106 8.21 -7.46 16.39
CA LYS A 106 8.04 -7.74 17.83
C LYS A 106 6.91 -6.94 18.46
N ARG A 107 6.65 -5.74 17.96
CA ARG A 107 5.54 -4.89 18.39
C ARG A 107 4.18 -5.36 17.84
N GLY A 108 4.18 -6.31 16.92
CA GLY A 108 2.96 -6.86 16.31
C GLY A 108 2.40 -6.01 15.18
N LEU A 109 3.20 -5.15 14.54
CA LEU A 109 2.75 -4.42 13.36
C LEU A 109 2.44 -5.41 12.23
N ALA A 110 1.49 -5.05 11.36
CA ALA A 110 1.11 -5.88 10.22
C ALA A 110 2.17 -5.85 9.09
N GLY A 111 2.89 -4.74 8.96
CA GLY A 111 3.94 -4.57 7.97
C GLY A 111 4.47 -3.15 7.92
N VAL A 112 5.39 -2.91 6.99
CA VAL A 112 6.03 -1.60 6.79
C VAL A 112 6.07 -1.27 5.29
N ILE A 113 5.72 -0.03 4.96
CA ILE A 113 5.80 0.53 3.61
C ILE A 113 6.68 1.77 3.67
N VAL A 114 7.76 1.78 2.89
CA VAL A 114 8.76 2.85 2.90
C VAL A 114 8.87 3.45 1.50
N ASP A 115 8.38 4.65 1.31
CA ASP A 115 8.65 5.41 0.07
C ASP A 115 10.06 6.04 0.13
N ALA A 116 11.07 5.19 0.25
CA ALA A 116 12.50 5.48 0.24
C ALA A 116 13.29 4.17 0.16
N ALA A 117 14.64 4.27 0.19
CA ALA A 117 15.49 3.10 0.31
C ALA A 117 15.48 2.51 1.73
N ILE A 118 15.73 1.19 1.78
CA ILE A 118 16.03 0.41 2.98
C ILE A 118 17.34 -0.36 2.80
N ARG A 119 17.79 -1.11 3.81
CA ARG A 119 18.99 -1.95 3.72
C ARG A 119 18.78 -3.32 4.38
N ASP A 120 19.79 -4.15 4.33
CA ASP A 120 19.81 -5.51 4.93
C ASP A 120 18.83 -6.46 4.19
N LYS A 121 18.87 -6.46 2.85
CA LYS A 121 17.89 -7.16 2.01
C LYS A 121 17.78 -8.65 2.33
N LEU A 122 18.90 -9.34 2.51
CA LEU A 122 18.91 -10.78 2.72
C LEU A 122 18.34 -11.15 4.10
N GLU A 123 18.69 -10.38 5.12
CA GLU A 123 18.18 -10.58 6.48
C GLU A 123 16.68 -10.30 6.58
N ILE A 124 16.17 -9.35 5.77
CA ILE A 124 14.72 -9.08 5.70
C ILE A 124 13.96 -10.28 5.15
N LEU A 125 14.54 -11.02 4.19
CA LEU A 125 13.89 -12.23 3.65
C LEU A 125 13.71 -13.33 4.71
N GLU A 126 14.59 -13.38 5.68
CA GLU A 126 14.54 -14.35 6.80
C GLU A 126 13.60 -13.89 7.93
N LEU A 127 13.24 -12.60 7.93
CA LEU A 127 12.47 -12.01 9.03
C LEU A 127 11.01 -12.47 9.07
N ASP A 128 10.46 -13.00 7.96
CA ASP A 128 9.04 -13.34 7.82
C ASP A 128 8.13 -12.19 8.32
N PHE A 129 8.32 -11.01 7.74
CA PHE A 129 7.59 -9.80 8.05
C PHE A 129 7.42 -8.96 6.79
N PRO A 130 6.20 -8.51 6.45
CA PRO A 130 5.94 -7.80 5.20
C PRO A 130 6.63 -6.44 5.16
N VAL A 131 7.48 -6.23 4.14
CA VAL A 131 8.20 -4.98 3.90
C VAL A 131 8.11 -4.61 2.43
N PHE A 132 7.72 -3.36 2.17
CA PHE A 132 7.68 -2.76 0.84
C PHE A 132 8.58 -1.53 0.83
N SER A 133 9.35 -1.32 -0.22
CA SER A 133 10.26 -0.16 -0.31
C SER A 133 10.45 0.32 -1.73
N ALA A 134 10.93 1.56 -1.89
CA ALA A 134 11.26 2.11 -3.19
C ALA A 134 12.65 1.68 -3.69
N GLY A 135 13.46 1.02 -2.86
CA GLY A 135 14.79 0.55 -3.25
C GLY A 135 15.68 0.17 -2.08
N PHE A 136 16.95 -0.07 -2.40
CA PHE A 136 17.97 -0.47 -1.42
C PHE A 136 19.20 0.43 -1.52
N ASN A 137 19.78 0.81 -0.37
CA ASN A 137 21.04 1.55 -0.28
C ASN A 137 21.77 1.17 1.01
N PRO A 138 23.07 0.89 1.01
CA PRO A 138 23.83 0.54 2.22
C PRO A 138 24.10 1.74 3.13
N ALA A 139 24.02 2.99 2.64
CA ALA A 139 24.23 4.19 3.45
C ALA A 139 23.20 4.30 4.56
N GLY A 140 23.65 4.51 5.78
CA GLY A 140 22.76 4.69 6.93
C GLY A 140 22.20 6.10 7.05
N PRO A 141 21.06 6.27 7.76
CA PRO A 141 20.40 7.56 7.93
C PRO A 141 21.00 8.38 9.07
N THR A 142 20.71 9.67 9.09
CA THR A 142 20.86 10.54 10.26
C THR A 142 19.70 10.36 11.24
N LYS A 143 19.79 11.00 12.44
CA LYS A 143 18.79 10.85 13.51
C LYS A 143 18.55 12.18 14.26
N TYR A 144 18.38 13.27 13.53
CA TYR A 144 18.42 14.60 14.13
C TYR A 144 17.26 15.50 13.71
N VAL A 145 16.54 15.18 12.65
CA VAL A 145 15.57 16.11 12.07
C VAL A 145 14.15 15.66 12.39
N PRO A 146 13.35 16.51 13.05
CA PRO A 146 11.96 16.21 13.32
C PRO A 146 11.16 16.13 11.99
N GLY A 147 10.08 15.38 12.03
CA GLY A 147 9.06 15.25 11.02
C GLY A 147 7.70 15.16 11.67
N ARG A 148 6.77 14.40 11.08
CA ARG A 148 5.39 14.31 11.56
C ARG A 148 4.95 12.87 11.71
N ILE A 149 4.09 12.59 12.70
CA ILE A 149 3.46 11.28 12.91
C ILE A 149 1.95 11.47 12.94
N ASN A 150 1.25 10.59 12.19
CA ASN A 150 -0.20 10.59 12.05
C ASN A 150 -0.78 11.89 11.48
N HIS A 151 -0.07 12.48 10.52
CA HIS A 151 -0.60 13.47 9.60
C HIS A 151 -0.87 12.84 8.24
N PRO A 152 -1.72 13.44 7.39
CA PRO A 152 -1.82 13.05 5.98
C PRO A 152 -0.45 13.18 5.30
N ILE A 153 -0.07 12.15 4.54
CA ILE A 153 1.20 12.08 3.80
C ILE A 153 0.95 11.75 2.33
N SER A 154 2.01 11.87 1.52
CA SER A 154 2.03 11.37 0.16
C SER A 154 3.15 10.34 0.03
N ALA A 155 2.81 9.06 0.03
CA ALA A 155 3.76 7.96 -0.13
C ALA A 155 3.52 7.24 -1.46
N GLY A 156 4.57 7.05 -2.24
CA GLY A 156 4.45 6.45 -3.57
C GLY A 156 3.50 7.19 -4.51
N GLY A 157 3.27 8.49 -4.31
CA GLY A 157 2.31 9.29 -5.08
C GLY A 157 0.84 9.09 -4.66
N ALA A 158 0.54 8.23 -3.71
CA ALA A 158 -0.78 8.07 -3.12
C ALA A 158 -0.93 8.94 -1.86
N THR A 159 -2.09 9.56 -1.69
CA THR A 159 -2.46 10.19 -0.42
C THR A 159 -2.80 9.11 0.60
N VAL A 160 -2.24 9.21 1.80
CA VAL A 160 -2.47 8.29 2.90
C VAL A 160 -2.84 9.10 4.14
N ASN A 161 -4.07 8.94 4.62
CA ASN A 161 -4.47 9.51 5.90
C ASN A 161 -4.25 8.49 7.03
N PRO A 162 -3.99 8.96 8.26
CA PRO A 162 -3.93 8.06 9.41
C PRO A 162 -5.19 7.21 9.54
N GLY A 163 -5.01 5.90 9.67
CA GLY A 163 -6.09 4.94 9.83
C GLY A 163 -6.77 4.46 8.54
N ASP A 164 -6.37 4.95 7.37
CA ASP A 164 -6.81 4.42 6.07
C ASP A 164 -6.44 2.93 5.92
N LEU A 165 -7.23 2.19 5.16
CA LEU A 165 -6.92 0.80 4.85
C LEU A 165 -5.75 0.74 3.85
N VAL A 166 -4.71 0.02 4.23
CA VAL A 166 -3.58 -0.29 3.37
C VAL A 166 -3.59 -1.78 3.05
N VAL A 167 -3.49 -2.13 1.77
CA VAL A 167 -3.32 -3.51 1.32
C VAL A 167 -2.16 -3.57 0.32
N GLY A 168 -1.28 -4.55 0.50
CA GLY A 168 -0.14 -4.76 -0.39
C GLY A 168 0.12 -6.23 -0.66
N ASP A 169 0.55 -6.53 -1.89
CA ASP A 169 0.95 -7.85 -2.35
C ASP A 169 2.06 -7.75 -3.43
N ALA A 170 2.22 -8.80 -4.24
CA ALA A 170 3.23 -8.86 -5.30
C ALA A 170 3.10 -7.72 -6.34
N ASP A 171 1.91 -7.21 -6.57
CA ASP A 171 1.64 -6.15 -7.55
C ASP A 171 1.93 -4.75 -7.01
N GLY A 172 2.07 -4.60 -5.70
CA GLY A 172 2.33 -3.32 -5.03
C GLY A 172 1.33 -3.00 -3.94
N VAL A 173 1.05 -1.71 -3.72
CA VAL A 173 0.28 -1.21 -2.58
C VAL A 173 -0.89 -0.36 -3.04
N VAL A 174 -2.06 -0.60 -2.45
CA VAL A 174 -3.24 0.25 -2.58
C VAL A 174 -3.70 0.76 -1.21
N VAL A 175 -4.13 2.01 -1.18
CA VAL A 175 -4.68 2.69 0.00
C VAL A 175 -6.13 3.04 -0.28
N ILE A 176 -7.01 2.71 0.64
CA ILE A 176 -8.44 3.02 0.56
C ILE A 176 -8.82 3.85 1.76
N GLU A 177 -9.46 4.99 1.52
CA GLU A 177 -9.96 5.86 2.58
C GLU A 177 -10.81 5.05 3.57
N ARG A 178 -10.53 5.21 4.86
CA ARG A 178 -11.16 4.46 5.95
C ARG A 178 -12.69 4.42 5.85
N GLU A 179 -13.30 5.55 5.54
CA GLU A 179 -14.76 5.69 5.46
C GLU A 179 -15.36 4.97 4.25
N LYS A 180 -14.57 4.79 3.18
CA LYS A 180 -15.00 4.11 1.94
C LYS A 180 -14.73 2.61 1.98
N ALA A 181 -13.80 2.17 2.80
CA ALA A 181 -13.35 0.78 2.83
C ALA A 181 -14.47 -0.25 3.02
N PRO A 182 -15.45 -0.07 3.93
CA PRO A 182 -16.54 -1.05 4.08
C PRO A 182 -17.34 -1.27 2.78
N ALA A 183 -17.65 -0.20 2.04
CA ALA A 183 -18.39 -0.30 0.79
C ALA A 183 -17.60 -0.99 -0.32
N MET A 184 -16.27 -0.84 -0.31
CA MET A 184 -15.39 -1.48 -1.30
C MET A 184 -15.35 -3.00 -1.17
N MET A 185 -15.56 -3.56 0.02
CA MET A 185 -15.53 -5.01 0.23
C MET A 185 -16.60 -5.76 -0.57
N ALA A 186 -17.83 -5.25 -0.60
CA ALA A 186 -18.90 -5.84 -1.40
C ALA A 186 -18.64 -5.71 -2.92
N LEU A 187 -18.05 -4.60 -3.35
CA LEU A 187 -17.65 -4.42 -4.74
C LEU A 187 -16.52 -5.37 -5.13
N ALA A 188 -15.58 -5.61 -4.24
CA ALA A 188 -14.47 -6.54 -4.45
C ALA A 188 -14.97 -8.00 -4.56
N ASP A 189 -15.93 -8.43 -3.71
CA ASP A 189 -16.56 -9.74 -3.83
C ASP A 189 -17.21 -9.94 -5.20
N LYS A 190 -17.97 -8.94 -5.65
CA LYS A 190 -18.60 -8.97 -6.98
C LYS A 190 -17.54 -9.04 -8.09
N LYS A 191 -16.51 -8.22 -8.00
CA LYS A 191 -15.42 -8.20 -9.00
C LYS A 191 -14.74 -9.56 -9.12
N VAL A 192 -14.40 -10.20 -8.00
CA VAL A 192 -13.81 -11.55 -7.98
C VAL A 192 -14.73 -12.56 -8.64
N ALA A 193 -16.04 -12.53 -8.35
CA ALA A 193 -17.01 -13.44 -8.97
C ALA A 193 -17.12 -13.20 -10.50
N ASP A 194 -17.17 -11.94 -10.92
CA ASP A 194 -17.23 -11.56 -12.34
C ASP A 194 -15.97 -12.03 -13.09
N GLU A 195 -14.78 -11.89 -12.49
CA GLU A 195 -13.52 -12.36 -13.08
C GLU A 195 -13.44 -13.88 -13.14
N ALA A 196 -13.89 -14.59 -12.12
CA ALA A 196 -13.94 -16.05 -12.13
C ALA A 196 -14.86 -16.56 -13.28
N ALA A 197 -16.04 -15.99 -13.43
CA ALA A 197 -16.95 -16.31 -14.53
C ALA A 197 -16.32 -16.00 -15.91
N ARG A 198 -15.54 -14.92 -16.00
CA ARG A 198 -14.83 -14.57 -17.25
C ARG A 198 -13.71 -15.56 -17.56
N ILE A 199 -12.93 -15.99 -16.58
CA ILE A 199 -11.88 -17.01 -16.75
C ILE A 199 -12.49 -18.32 -17.26
N GLU A 200 -13.61 -18.76 -16.70
CA GLU A 200 -14.33 -19.94 -17.19
C GLU A 200 -14.83 -19.79 -18.64
N SER A 201 -15.34 -18.60 -19.00
CA SER A 201 -15.77 -18.30 -20.38
C SER A 201 -14.58 -18.38 -21.35
N ILE A 202 -13.44 -17.82 -20.98
CA ILE A 202 -12.19 -17.91 -21.77
C ILE A 202 -11.75 -19.36 -21.93
N ALA A 203 -11.81 -20.16 -20.87
CA ALA A 203 -11.46 -21.58 -20.93
C ALA A 203 -12.35 -22.40 -21.90
N ARG A 204 -13.60 -21.95 -22.10
CA ARG A 204 -14.53 -22.54 -23.11
C ARG A 204 -14.34 -22.00 -24.53
N GLY A 205 -13.34 -21.13 -24.77
CA GLY A 205 -13.01 -20.59 -26.09
C GLY A 205 -13.59 -19.20 -26.41
N ASP A 206 -14.35 -18.59 -25.49
CA ASP A 206 -14.84 -17.20 -25.66
C ASP A 206 -13.73 -16.22 -25.28
N THR A 207 -12.79 -15.98 -26.17
CA THR A 207 -11.60 -15.15 -25.89
C THR A 207 -11.85 -13.65 -26.09
N ALA A 208 -12.82 -13.26 -26.92
CA ALA A 208 -13.12 -11.86 -27.20
C ALA A 208 -13.87 -11.19 -26.04
N ALA A 209 -13.46 -9.99 -25.67
CA ALA A 209 -14.18 -9.20 -24.69
C ALA A 209 -15.47 -8.64 -25.27
N LYS A 210 -16.62 -8.92 -24.65
CA LYS A 210 -17.95 -8.50 -25.15
C LYS A 210 -18.12 -6.97 -25.32
N TRP A 211 -17.40 -6.20 -24.52
CA TRP A 211 -17.41 -4.74 -24.56
C TRP A 211 -16.54 -4.16 -25.70
N LEU A 212 -15.61 -4.95 -26.27
CA LEU A 212 -14.56 -4.48 -27.18
C LEU A 212 -15.11 -3.83 -28.46
N PRO A 213 -16.11 -4.41 -29.18
CA PRO A 213 -16.64 -3.79 -30.39
C PRO A 213 -17.26 -2.41 -30.11
N ALA A 214 -17.98 -2.26 -29.00
CA ALA A 214 -18.57 -0.98 -28.60
C ALA A 214 -17.50 0.06 -28.28
N ALA A 215 -16.46 -0.33 -27.56
CA ALA A 215 -15.33 0.56 -27.23
C ALA A 215 -14.57 1.01 -28.49
N LEU A 216 -14.31 0.11 -29.43
CA LEU A 216 -13.64 0.42 -30.69
C LEU A 216 -14.47 1.36 -31.59
N ARG A 217 -15.80 1.19 -31.61
CA ARG A 217 -16.70 2.15 -32.31
C ARG A 217 -16.65 3.54 -31.65
N ALA A 218 -16.73 3.58 -30.33
CA ALA A 218 -16.65 4.85 -29.59
C ALA A 218 -15.31 5.57 -29.82
N ALA A 219 -14.22 4.81 -30.01
CA ALA A 219 -12.89 5.32 -30.34
C ALA A 219 -12.68 5.66 -31.83
N GLY A 220 -13.68 5.42 -32.70
CA GLY A 220 -13.59 5.66 -34.14
C GLY A 220 -12.69 4.68 -34.91
N VAL A 221 -12.31 3.55 -34.29
CA VAL A 221 -11.44 2.51 -34.89
C VAL A 221 -12.26 1.52 -35.70
N LEU A 222 -13.47 1.17 -35.24
CA LEU A 222 -14.39 0.24 -35.91
C LEU A 222 -15.61 1.04 -36.42
N LYS A 223 -15.94 0.91 -37.70
CA LYS A 223 -17.11 1.55 -38.29
C LYS A 223 -18.42 0.84 -37.93
N GLU A 224 -19.54 1.50 -38.13
CA GLU A 224 -20.82 0.87 -37.92
C GLU A 224 -21.02 -0.29 -38.92
N GLY A 225 -21.46 -1.45 -38.40
CA GLY A 225 -21.61 -2.68 -39.21
C GLY A 225 -20.34 -3.51 -39.40
N GLU A 226 -19.15 -3.00 -39.05
CA GLU A 226 -17.92 -3.80 -39.08
C GLU A 226 -17.85 -4.74 -37.86
N THR A 227 -17.29 -5.94 -38.07
CA THR A 227 -16.97 -6.95 -37.03
C THR A 227 -15.46 -7.14 -36.91
N LEU A 228 -15.01 -7.62 -35.74
CA LEU A 228 -13.63 -8.03 -35.50
C LEU A 228 -13.36 -9.38 -36.11
#